data_bfb9d391e3891685713367a670324dc4
#
_entry.id   bfb9d391e3891685713367a670324dc4
#
_cell.length_a   1.000
_cell.length_b   1.000
_cell.length_c   1.000
_cell.angle_alpha   90.00
_cell.angle_beta   90.00
_cell.angle_gamma   90.00
#
_symmetry.space_group_name_H-M   'P 1'
#
loop_
_entity.id
_entity.type
_entity.pdbx_description
1 polymer ?
#
loop_
_entity_poly.entity_id
_entity_poly.type
_entity_poly.pdbx_seq_one_letter_code
_entity_poly.pdbx_strand_id
1 'polypeptide(L)'
;MQRPSFWAYMVEELRRKFKDRTPLGSPVEIKDWCYANESTRENVFGWLGIGSRSVEKNFIEWALSRNDTAPPNMGGAGDFEMLHSLVAEKKYSQCLESGVSKGWSTLGILAALDQLNNGRLISIDMPYPKLHLEDWVGCCVPAGLHKRWDLLRLPDRNGLKRALSNYCSVDLYHYDSDKTYWGRWYAFNLVFPKMHKNSVF
;
A
#
# COMPACT_ATOMS: atom_id res chain seq x y z
N MET A 1 13.04 -9.84 13.27
CA MET A 1 13.03 -9.24 11.92
C MET A 1 14.17 -9.82 11.10
N GLN A 2 13.89 -10.43 9.93
CA GLN A 2 14.98 -10.79 9.01
C GLN A 2 15.53 -9.50 8.38
N ARG A 3 16.84 -9.33 8.41
CA ARG A 3 17.51 -8.18 7.74
C ARG A 3 17.23 -8.26 6.23
N PRO A 4 16.87 -7.14 5.60
CA PRO A 4 16.61 -7.09 4.17
C PRO A 4 17.84 -7.55 3.38
N SER A 5 17.62 -8.35 2.33
CA SER A 5 18.71 -8.80 1.46
C SER A 5 19.21 -7.65 0.59
N PHE A 6 20.42 -7.17 0.83
CA PHE A 6 21.10 -6.18 0.00
C PHE A 6 21.15 -6.60 -1.48
N TRP A 7 21.36 -7.87 -1.76
CA TRP A 7 21.38 -8.39 -3.13
C TRP A 7 20.03 -8.30 -3.84
N ALA A 8 18.93 -8.58 -3.15
CA ALA A 8 17.59 -8.42 -3.73
C ALA A 8 17.31 -6.96 -4.13
N TYR A 9 17.74 -6.01 -3.29
CA TYR A 9 17.68 -4.58 -3.62
C TYR A 9 18.52 -4.23 -4.85
N MET A 10 19.78 -4.66 -4.93
CA MET A 10 20.67 -4.37 -6.04
C MET A 10 20.16 -4.93 -7.37
N VAL A 11 19.63 -6.14 -7.36
CA VAL A 11 19.05 -6.77 -8.55
C VAL A 11 17.86 -5.96 -9.05
N GLU A 12 16.99 -5.52 -8.14
CA GLU A 12 15.80 -4.72 -8.50
C GLU A 12 16.19 -3.33 -9.04
N GLU A 13 17.17 -2.66 -8.43
CA GLU A 13 17.70 -1.38 -8.92
C GLU A 13 18.29 -1.50 -10.33
N LEU A 14 19.07 -2.54 -10.57
CA LEU A 14 19.63 -2.81 -11.90
C LEU A 14 18.51 -3.08 -12.92
N ARG A 15 17.52 -3.87 -12.55
CA ARG A 15 16.37 -4.16 -13.40
C ARG A 15 15.63 -2.88 -13.80
N ARG A 16 15.33 -2.00 -12.84
CA ARG A 16 14.68 -0.70 -13.08
C ARG A 16 15.48 0.15 -14.05
N LYS A 17 16.80 0.24 -13.89
CA LYS A 17 17.67 1.03 -14.77
C LYS A 17 17.70 0.55 -16.20
N PHE A 18 17.63 -0.76 -16.43
CA PHE A 18 17.84 -1.35 -17.77
C PHE A 18 16.54 -1.74 -18.49
N LYS A 19 15.47 -2.08 -17.77
CA LYS A 19 14.25 -2.60 -18.39
C LYS A 19 13.06 -1.64 -18.42
N ASP A 20 13.01 -0.66 -17.52
CA ASP A 20 11.82 0.16 -17.32
C ASP A 20 11.87 1.53 -18.04
N ARG A 21 12.59 1.59 -19.16
CA ARG A 21 12.68 2.79 -20.01
C ARG A 21 11.57 2.87 -21.06
N THR A 22 10.36 2.45 -20.76
CA THR A 22 9.25 2.58 -21.71
C THR A 22 8.65 3.99 -21.60
N PRO A 23 8.71 4.82 -22.66
CA PRO A 23 7.99 6.08 -22.68
C PRO A 23 6.49 5.78 -22.79
N LEU A 24 5.76 6.02 -21.74
CA LEU A 24 4.30 6.07 -21.75
C LEU A 24 3.92 7.54 -21.92
N GLY A 25 3.64 7.97 -23.14
CA GLY A 25 3.20 9.32 -23.43
C GLY A 25 4.14 10.44 -22.96
N SER A 26 3.82 11.68 -23.25
CA SER A 26 4.51 12.81 -22.62
C SER A 26 3.98 12.98 -21.17
N PRO A 27 4.83 13.43 -20.23
CA PRO A 27 4.35 13.79 -18.88
C PRO A 27 3.21 14.80 -18.87
N VAL A 28 3.13 15.66 -19.88
CA VAL A 28 2.07 16.66 -20.06
C VAL A 28 0.76 15.98 -20.41
N GLU A 29 0.76 15.06 -21.39
CA GLU A 29 -0.46 14.33 -21.80
C GLU A 29 -1.05 13.49 -20.65
N ILE A 30 -0.20 12.83 -19.86
CA ILE A 30 -0.63 12.06 -18.69
C ILE A 30 -1.26 12.99 -17.65
N LYS A 31 -0.65 14.15 -17.40
CA LYS A 31 -1.15 15.16 -16.47
C LYS A 31 -2.51 15.69 -16.90
N ASP A 32 -2.65 16.05 -18.17
CA ASP A 32 -3.89 16.57 -18.74
C ASP A 32 -5.00 15.52 -18.67
N TRP A 33 -4.68 14.26 -18.96
CA TRP A 33 -5.62 13.16 -18.80
C TRP A 33 -6.07 12.98 -17.33
N CYS A 34 -5.15 13.06 -16.37
CA CYS A 34 -5.49 12.97 -14.95
C CYS A 34 -6.46 14.09 -14.54
N TYR A 35 -6.19 15.34 -14.94
CA TYR A 35 -7.09 16.46 -14.63
C TYR A 35 -8.47 16.30 -15.30
N ALA A 36 -8.51 15.86 -16.55
CA ALA A 36 -9.78 15.65 -17.26
C ALA A 36 -10.63 14.50 -16.65
N ASN A 37 -10.01 13.59 -15.90
CA ASN A 37 -10.67 12.44 -15.28
C ASN A 37 -10.63 12.51 -13.74
N GLU A 38 -10.37 13.69 -13.18
CA GLU A 38 -10.43 13.91 -11.73
C GLU A 38 -11.84 13.66 -11.21
N SER A 39 -11.91 13.02 -10.05
CA SER A 39 -13.18 12.78 -9.37
C SER A 39 -13.11 13.23 -7.92
N THR A 40 -14.23 13.68 -7.39
CA THR A 40 -14.29 14.03 -5.97
C THR A 40 -14.32 12.78 -5.10
N ARG A 41 -13.92 12.93 -3.85
CA ARG A 41 -13.99 11.87 -2.84
C ARG A 41 -15.42 11.32 -2.73
N GLU A 42 -16.42 12.19 -2.72
CA GLU A 42 -17.84 11.84 -2.63
C GLU A 42 -18.30 10.98 -3.82
N ASN A 43 -17.84 11.30 -5.03
CA ASN A 43 -18.13 10.49 -6.22
C ASN A 43 -17.53 9.10 -6.10
N VAL A 44 -16.27 9.00 -5.63
CA VAL A 44 -15.60 7.70 -5.42
C VAL A 44 -16.34 6.88 -4.37
N PHE A 45 -16.74 7.48 -3.24
CA PHE A 45 -17.57 6.82 -2.24
C PHE A 45 -18.89 6.33 -2.81
N GLY A 46 -19.56 7.14 -3.63
CA GLY A 46 -20.79 6.76 -4.33
C GLY A 46 -20.59 5.57 -5.27
N TRP A 47 -19.54 5.56 -6.08
CA TRP A 47 -19.23 4.44 -6.98
C TRP A 47 -18.91 3.15 -6.22
N LEU A 48 -18.20 3.26 -5.12
CA LEU A 48 -17.89 2.12 -4.28
C LEU A 48 -19.07 1.65 -3.42
N GLY A 49 -20.12 2.49 -3.31
CA GLY A 49 -21.27 2.21 -2.44
C GLY A 49 -20.86 2.06 -0.97
N ILE A 50 -20.08 3.02 -0.47
CA ILE A 50 -19.59 3.04 0.90
C ILE A 50 -19.89 4.40 1.57
N GLY A 51 -20.06 4.37 2.90
CA GLY A 51 -20.14 5.57 3.73
C GLY A 51 -18.77 6.01 4.24
N SER A 52 -18.60 7.28 4.56
CA SER A 52 -17.39 7.79 5.20
C SER A 52 -17.33 7.33 6.66
N ARG A 53 -16.18 6.77 7.06
CA ARG A 53 -15.86 6.40 8.43
C ARG A 53 -14.51 7.00 8.83
N SER A 54 -14.42 7.46 10.07
CA SER A 54 -13.18 8.02 10.60
C SER A 54 -12.38 6.97 11.35
N VAL A 55 -11.06 7.03 11.21
CA VAL A 55 -10.12 6.30 12.05
C VAL A 55 -10.17 6.84 13.48
N GLU A 56 -9.96 6.02 14.48
CA GLU A 56 -9.92 6.43 15.88
C GLU A 56 -8.90 7.55 16.12
N LYS A 57 -9.31 8.56 16.87
CA LYS A 57 -8.52 9.78 17.09
C LYS A 57 -7.15 9.51 17.71
N ASN A 58 -7.07 8.59 18.66
CA ASN A 58 -5.80 8.16 19.30
C ASN A 58 -4.80 7.59 18.28
N PHE A 59 -5.27 6.85 17.27
CA PHE A 59 -4.40 6.33 16.20
C PHE A 59 -3.90 7.45 15.28
N ILE A 60 -4.74 8.42 14.99
CA ILE A 60 -4.37 9.60 14.19
C ILE A 60 -3.33 10.44 14.95
N GLU A 61 -3.55 10.71 16.23
CA GLU A 61 -2.62 11.46 17.08
C GLU A 61 -1.26 10.77 17.17
N TRP A 62 -1.24 9.45 17.34
CA TRP A 62 -0.01 8.66 17.27
C TRP A 62 0.70 8.85 15.93
N ALA A 63 -0.01 8.64 14.83
CA ALA A 63 0.55 8.72 13.50
C ALA A 63 1.12 10.10 13.19
N LEU A 64 0.44 11.18 13.57
CA LEU A 64 0.92 12.54 13.42
C LEU A 64 2.21 12.77 14.20
N SER A 65 2.27 12.36 15.46
CA SER A 65 3.47 12.51 16.29
C SER A 65 4.68 11.79 15.69
N ARG A 66 4.48 10.64 15.07
CA ARG A 66 5.55 9.89 14.40
C ARG A 66 5.91 10.47 13.05
N ASN A 67 4.91 10.94 12.29
CA ASN A 67 5.11 11.57 10.99
C ASN A 67 6.01 12.82 11.07
N ASP A 68 5.83 13.63 12.13
CA ASP A 68 6.57 14.88 12.32
C ASP A 68 8.06 14.64 12.64
N THR A 69 8.38 13.47 13.17
CA THR A 69 9.76 13.07 13.46
C THR A 69 10.43 12.29 12.32
N ALA A 70 9.62 11.76 11.39
CA ALA A 70 10.12 10.96 10.29
C ALA A 70 10.73 11.81 9.16
N PRO A 71 11.69 11.28 8.39
CA PRO A 71 12.29 11.99 7.26
C PRO A 71 11.23 12.50 6.28
N PRO A 72 11.32 13.77 5.82
CA PRO A 72 10.28 14.41 5.00
C PRO A 72 10.18 13.82 3.58
N ASN A 73 11.21 13.16 3.09
CA ASN A 73 11.26 12.53 1.77
C ASN A 73 10.60 11.15 1.67
N MET A 74 10.04 10.65 2.76
CA MET A 74 9.13 9.51 2.75
C MET A 74 7.71 10.01 2.46
N GLY A 75 6.89 9.24 1.74
CA GLY A 75 5.56 9.62 1.26
C GLY A 75 4.61 10.23 2.31
N GLY A 76 3.56 10.85 1.85
CA GLY A 76 2.52 11.49 2.67
C GLY A 76 1.38 10.57 3.09
N ALA A 77 0.36 11.17 3.73
CA ALA A 77 -0.77 10.43 4.28
C ALA A 77 -1.72 9.82 3.22
N GLY A 78 -1.83 10.46 2.06
CA GLY A 78 -2.85 10.08 1.09
C GLY A 78 -4.27 10.13 1.67
N ASP A 79 -5.20 9.38 1.10
CA ASP A 79 -6.55 9.22 1.65
C ASP A 79 -6.68 7.89 2.44
N PHE A 80 -5.99 7.81 3.57
CA PHE A 80 -6.03 6.64 4.44
C PHE A 80 -7.42 6.39 5.07
N GLU A 81 -8.22 7.43 5.25
CA GLU A 81 -9.60 7.30 5.74
C GLU A 81 -10.53 6.67 4.70
N MET A 82 -10.28 6.90 3.41
CA MET A 82 -11.00 6.20 2.35
C MET A 82 -10.70 4.69 2.40
N LEU A 83 -9.44 4.31 2.57
CA LEU A 83 -9.06 2.90 2.73
C LEU A 83 -9.69 2.28 3.97
N HIS A 84 -9.71 3.01 5.10
CA HIS A 84 -10.40 2.59 6.32
C HIS A 84 -11.89 2.36 6.06
N SER A 85 -12.57 3.34 5.46
CA SER A 85 -14.00 3.26 5.14
C SER A 85 -14.32 2.08 4.24
N LEU A 86 -13.50 1.87 3.19
CA LEU A 86 -13.66 0.79 2.24
C LEU A 86 -13.57 -0.58 2.92
N VAL A 87 -12.52 -0.81 3.72
CA VAL A 87 -12.32 -2.07 4.43
C VAL A 87 -13.44 -2.32 5.44
N ALA A 88 -13.82 -1.29 6.22
CA ALA A 88 -14.86 -1.41 7.24
C ALA A 88 -16.25 -1.68 6.65
N GLU A 89 -16.65 -0.93 5.60
CA GLU A 89 -17.98 -1.06 4.96
C GLU A 89 -18.13 -2.36 4.19
N LYS A 90 -17.10 -2.76 3.43
CA LYS A 90 -17.12 -4.01 2.66
C LYS A 90 -16.78 -5.22 3.51
N LYS A 91 -16.35 -5.03 4.77
CA LYS A 91 -15.93 -6.10 5.70
C LYS A 91 -14.82 -6.97 5.12
N TYR A 92 -13.87 -6.34 4.44
CA TYR A 92 -12.73 -7.02 3.86
C TYR A 92 -11.85 -7.64 4.95
N SER A 93 -11.27 -8.79 4.66
CA SER A 93 -10.49 -9.58 5.61
C SER A 93 -9.11 -9.99 5.09
N GLN A 94 -8.93 -10.06 3.77
CA GLN A 94 -7.66 -10.43 3.14
C GLN A 94 -7.15 -9.23 2.34
N CYS A 95 -6.39 -8.36 3.02
CA CYS A 95 -5.86 -7.13 2.46
C CYS A 95 -4.38 -7.29 2.11
N LEU A 96 -4.01 -6.76 0.95
CA LEU A 96 -2.65 -6.76 0.41
C LEU A 96 -2.24 -5.32 0.11
N GLU A 97 -0.99 -4.98 0.38
CA GLU A 97 -0.43 -3.66 0.11
C GLU A 97 0.98 -3.77 -0.47
N SER A 98 1.29 -2.96 -1.47
CA SER A 98 2.65 -2.75 -1.96
C SER A 98 3.03 -1.28 -1.84
N GLY A 99 4.09 -1.00 -1.09
CA GLY A 99 4.51 0.34 -0.70
C GLY A 99 3.89 0.75 0.63
N VAL A 100 4.72 0.80 1.66
CA VAL A 100 4.30 1.15 3.03
C VAL A 100 4.76 2.55 3.39
N SER A 101 6.03 2.87 3.08
CA SER A 101 6.61 4.14 3.50
C SER A 101 6.43 4.37 5.01
N LYS A 102 5.87 5.51 5.44
CA LYS A 102 5.56 5.78 6.85
C LYS A 102 4.40 4.96 7.41
N GLY A 103 3.56 4.36 6.55
CA GLY A 103 2.46 3.47 6.95
C GLY A 103 1.10 4.15 7.14
N TRP A 104 0.81 5.25 6.48
CA TRP A 104 -0.49 5.90 6.57
C TRP A 104 -1.62 5.05 5.96
N SER A 105 -1.44 4.54 4.75
CA SER A 105 -2.39 3.60 4.11
C SER A 105 -2.55 2.33 4.94
N THR A 106 -1.42 1.79 5.43
CA THR A 106 -1.36 0.65 6.34
C THR A 106 -2.19 0.90 7.60
N LEU A 107 -2.07 2.10 8.22
CA LEU A 107 -2.87 2.50 9.38
C LEU A 107 -4.37 2.45 9.08
N GLY A 108 -4.81 3.04 7.97
CA GLY A 108 -6.21 3.04 7.58
C GLY A 108 -6.78 1.63 7.44
N ILE A 109 -6.07 0.76 6.74
CA ILE A 109 -6.49 -0.64 6.55
C ILE A 109 -6.51 -1.39 7.89
N LEU A 110 -5.44 -1.31 8.68
CA LEU A 110 -5.33 -2.03 9.96
C LEU A 110 -6.32 -1.57 11.01
N ALA A 111 -6.61 -0.28 11.10
CA ALA A 111 -7.62 0.26 12.00
C ALA A 111 -9.01 -0.32 11.69
N ALA A 112 -9.36 -0.45 10.41
CA ALA A 112 -10.62 -1.08 10.01
C ALA A 112 -10.64 -2.59 10.34
N LEU A 113 -9.58 -3.31 10.07
CA LEU A 113 -9.46 -4.74 10.41
C LEU A 113 -9.53 -4.98 11.92
N ASP A 114 -8.97 -4.06 12.72
CA ASP A 114 -9.05 -4.15 14.18
C ASP A 114 -10.47 -3.89 14.68
N GLN A 115 -11.15 -2.87 14.16
CA GLN A 115 -12.54 -2.57 14.44
C GLN A 115 -13.47 -3.75 14.09
N LEU A 116 -13.23 -4.41 12.98
CA LEU A 116 -13.98 -5.61 12.57
C LEU A 116 -13.62 -6.85 13.40
N ASN A 117 -12.55 -6.78 14.17
CA ASN A 117 -11.95 -7.91 14.87
C ASN A 117 -11.71 -9.14 13.96
N ASN A 118 -11.41 -8.89 12.68
CA ASN A 118 -11.26 -9.94 11.66
C ASN A 118 -10.21 -9.55 10.62
N GLY A 119 -9.63 -10.55 9.98
CA GLY A 119 -8.74 -10.37 8.84
C GLY A 119 -7.31 -9.98 9.20
N ARG A 120 -6.53 -9.78 8.15
CA ARG A 120 -5.11 -9.41 8.21
C ARG A 120 -4.69 -8.60 7.00
N LEU A 121 -3.62 -7.85 7.16
CA LEU A 121 -2.92 -7.16 6.09
C LEU A 121 -1.53 -7.76 5.89
N ILE A 122 -1.17 -8.08 4.65
CA ILE A 122 0.21 -8.32 4.26
C ILE A 122 0.69 -7.13 3.45
N SER A 123 1.69 -6.43 3.95
CA SER A 123 2.31 -5.32 3.25
C SER A 123 3.70 -5.70 2.75
N ILE A 124 4.03 -5.20 1.57
CA ILE A 124 5.32 -5.40 0.92
C ILE A 124 5.96 -4.04 0.76
N ASP A 125 7.19 -3.90 1.22
CA ASP A 125 7.95 -2.68 1.02
C ASP A 125 9.42 -3.02 0.74
N MET A 126 9.99 -2.41 -0.30
CA MET A 126 11.37 -2.67 -0.68
C MET A 126 12.33 -2.11 0.38
N PRO A 127 13.40 -2.85 0.74
CA PRO A 127 14.41 -2.31 1.65
C PRO A 127 15.07 -1.02 1.15
N TYR A 128 15.44 -0.14 2.09
CA TYR A 128 16.14 1.13 1.84
C TYR A 128 17.59 1.15 2.38
N PRO A 129 18.46 0.22 1.96
CA PRO A 129 19.76 0.00 2.62
C PRO A 129 20.72 1.18 2.54
N LYS A 130 20.52 2.10 1.60
CA LYS A 130 21.38 3.28 1.39
C LYS A 130 20.88 4.55 2.08
N LEU A 131 19.63 4.56 2.55
CA LEU A 131 18.97 5.78 3.02
C LEU A 131 18.78 5.79 4.54
N HIS A 132 19.13 4.71 5.25
CA HIS A 132 18.92 4.55 6.69
C HIS A 132 17.45 4.83 7.11
N LEU A 133 16.47 4.48 6.23
CA LEU A 133 15.06 4.73 6.46
C LEU A 133 14.30 3.51 7.02
N GLU A 134 15.00 2.40 7.26
CA GLU A 134 14.37 1.13 7.67
C GLU A 134 13.55 1.26 8.96
N ASP A 135 14.04 2.03 9.93
CA ASP A 135 13.37 2.23 11.22
C ASP A 135 12.09 3.08 11.12
N TRP A 136 11.91 3.76 9.99
CA TRP A 136 10.77 4.62 9.74
C TRP A 136 9.66 3.96 8.94
N VAL A 137 9.92 2.78 8.36
CA VAL A 137 8.90 2.06 7.59
C VAL A 137 7.79 1.58 8.53
N GLY A 138 6.58 2.06 8.26
CA GLY A 138 5.41 1.78 9.09
C GLY A 138 5.39 2.49 10.44
N CYS A 139 6.21 3.53 10.65
CA CYS A 139 6.30 4.23 11.95
C CYS A 139 4.97 4.89 12.39
N CYS A 140 4.08 5.19 11.46
CA CYS A 140 2.75 5.72 11.76
C CYS A 140 1.75 4.66 12.25
N VAL A 141 2.13 3.37 12.24
CA VAL A 141 1.26 2.28 12.70
C VAL A 141 1.49 2.01 14.18
N PRO A 142 0.47 2.21 15.06
CA PRO A 142 0.59 1.88 16.48
C PRO A 142 0.83 0.40 16.72
N ALA A 143 1.63 0.06 17.73
CA ALA A 143 2.01 -1.33 18.05
C ALA A 143 0.79 -2.24 18.31
N GLY A 144 -0.31 -1.71 18.84
CA GLY A 144 -1.55 -2.46 19.10
C GLY A 144 -2.19 -3.06 17.84
N LEU A 145 -1.92 -2.46 16.66
CA LEU A 145 -2.43 -2.94 15.37
C LEU A 145 -1.53 -4.00 14.71
N HIS A 146 -0.30 -4.19 15.19
CA HIS A 146 0.68 -5.11 14.58
C HIS A 146 0.24 -6.58 14.62
N LYS A 147 -0.69 -6.97 15.51
CA LYS A 147 -1.22 -8.35 15.59
C LYS A 147 -1.91 -8.82 14.29
N ARG A 148 -2.33 -7.88 13.43
CA ARG A 148 -3.01 -8.16 12.16
C ARG A 148 -2.16 -7.82 10.94
N TRP A 149 -0.87 -7.50 11.16
CA TRP A 149 0.02 -6.99 10.12
C TRP A 149 1.25 -7.87 9.92
N ASP A 150 1.46 -8.29 8.69
CA ASP A 150 2.70 -8.93 8.24
C ASP A 150 3.43 -8.00 7.27
N LEU A 151 4.55 -7.45 7.69
CA LEU A 151 5.39 -6.62 6.84
C LEU A 151 6.52 -7.45 6.21
N LEU A 152 6.50 -7.57 4.89
CA LEU A 152 7.52 -8.23 4.09
C LEU A 152 8.50 -7.19 3.53
N ARG A 153 9.71 -7.15 4.07
CA ARG A 153 10.80 -6.29 3.56
C ARG A 153 11.48 -6.94 2.35
N LEU A 154 10.80 -6.90 1.20
CA LEU A 154 11.20 -7.54 -0.05
C LEU A 154 10.85 -6.65 -1.24
N PRO A 155 11.57 -6.75 -2.38
CA PRO A 155 11.10 -6.21 -3.64
C PRO A 155 9.75 -6.82 -4.04
N ASP A 156 8.88 -6.04 -4.71
CA ASP A 156 7.52 -6.44 -5.08
C ASP A 156 7.45 -7.83 -5.73
N ARG A 157 8.37 -8.12 -6.66
CA ARG A 157 8.37 -9.40 -7.39
C ARG A 157 8.51 -10.62 -6.49
N ASN A 158 9.25 -10.48 -5.41
CA ASN A 158 9.47 -11.56 -4.44
C ASN A 158 8.40 -11.52 -3.34
N GLY A 159 8.08 -10.31 -2.87
CA GLY A 159 7.10 -10.07 -1.81
C GLY A 159 5.71 -10.51 -2.22
N LEU A 160 5.23 -10.12 -3.42
CA LEU A 160 3.92 -10.51 -3.93
C LEU A 160 3.74 -12.01 -4.05
N LYS A 161 4.73 -12.73 -4.59
CA LYS A 161 4.67 -14.20 -4.66
C LYS A 161 4.53 -14.81 -3.28
N ARG A 162 5.32 -14.33 -2.30
CA ARG A 162 5.28 -14.81 -0.93
C ARG A 162 3.98 -14.46 -0.22
N ALA A 163 3.46 -13.25 -0.41
CA ALA A 163 2.18 -12.84 0.17
C ALA A 163 1.03 -13.69 -0.37
N LEU A 164 0.96 -13.88 -1.69
CA LEU A 164 -0.11 -14.62 -2.35
C LEU A 164 -0.07 -16.14 -2.10
N SER A 165 1.05 -16.69 -1.64
CA SER A 165 1.08 -18.08 -1.17
C SER A 165 0.30 -18.28 0.12
N ASN A 166 0.06 -17.21 0.90
CA ASN A 166 -0.70 -17.22 2.14
C ASN A 166 -2.18 -16.84 1.97
N TYR A 167 -2.57 -16.38 0.76
CA TYR A 167 -3.93 -15.95 0.46
C TYR A 167 -4.59 -16.84 -0.59
N CYS A 168 -5.78 -17.33 -0.29
CA CYS A 168 -6.65 -18.01 -1.27
C CYS A 168 -7.31 -16.97 -2.19
N SER A 169 -7.71 -15.84 -1.64
CA SER A 169 -8.28 -14.69 -2.36
C SER A 169 -7.73 -13.38 -1.78
N VAL A 170 -7.92 -12.28 -2.50
CA VAL A 170 -7.57 -10.93 -2.07
C VAL A 170 -8.81 -10.06 -2.17
N ASP A 171 -9.23 -9.43 -1.06
CA ASP A 171 -10.37 -8.53 -1.02
C ASP A 171 -9.99 -7.11 -1.44
N LEU A 172 -8.86 -6.62 -0.94
CA LEU A 172 -8.30 -5.32 -1.25
C LEU A 172 -6.82 -5.45 -1.64
N TYR A 173 -6.43 -4.84 -2.74
CA TYR A 173 -5.02 -4.62 -3.06
C TYR A 173 -4.71 -3.14 -3.24
N HIS A 174 -4.06 -2.53 -2.26
CA HIS A 174 -3.54 -1.17 -2.35
C HIS A 174 -2.13 -1.18 -2.95
N TYR A 175 -1.99 -0.59 -4.15
CA TYR A 175 -0.72 -0.56 -4.88
C TYR A 175 -0.13 0.85 -4.94
N ASP A 176 0.90 1.11 -4.19
CA ASP A 176 1.64 2.37 -4.17
C ASP A 176 3.18 2.17 -4.14
N SER A 177 3.69 1.25 -4.94
CA SER A 177 5.11 0.88 -4.97
C SER A 177 5.78 1.24 -6.30
N ASP A 178 6.10 0.27 -7.15
CA ASP A 178 6.81 0.46 -8.41
C ASP A 178 5.96 1.19 -9.45
N LYS A 179 6.23 2.50 -9.66
CA LYS A 179 5.46 3.36 -10.58
C LYS A 179 5.74 3.09 -12.07
N THR A 180 6.64 2.15 -12.40
CA THR A 180 6.94 1.79 -13.79
C THR A 180 5.81 0.98 -14.41
N TYR A 181 5.70 1.03 -15.74
CA TYR A 181 4.73 0.20 -16.49
C TYR A 181 4.90 -1.30 -16.15
N TRP A 182 6.13 -1.79 -16.21
CA TRP A 182 6.40 -3.22 -15.97
C TRP A 182 6.20 -3.65 -14.52
N GLY A 183 6.43 -2.75 -13.56
CA GLY A 183 6.11 -3.00 -12.16
C GLY A 183 4.62 -3.17 -11.96
N ARG A 184 3.81 -2.23 -12.45
CA ARG A 184 2.34 -2.28 -12.39
C ARG A 184 1.78 -3.49 -13.14
N TRP A 185 2.25 -3.72 -14.37
CA TRP A 185 1.82 -4.87 -15.16
C TRP A 185 2.11 -6.19 -14.44
N TYR A 186 3.28 -6.33 -13.85
CA TYR A 186 3.64 -7.52 -13.08
C TYR A 186 2.73 -7.72 -11.87
N ALA A 187 2.56 -6.68 -11.07
CA ALA A 187 1.73 -6.71 -9.87
C ALA A 187 0.27 -7.07 -10.21
N PHE A 188 -0.30 -6.38 -11.21
CA PHE A 188 -1.66 -6.63 -11.68
C PHE A 188 -1.87 -8.08 -12.14
N ASN A 189 -1.02 -8.58 -13.04
CA ASN A 189 -1.16 -9.94 -13.56
C ASN A 189 -0.98 -11.04 -12.50
N LEU A 190 -0.23 -10.74 -11.43
CA LEU A 190 -0.04 -11.70 -10.35
C LEU A 190 -1.18 -11.69 -9.34
N VAL A 191 -1.72 -10.50 -9.02
CA VAL A 191 -2.74 -10.34 -7.98
C VAL A 191 -4.16 -10.53 -8.54
N PHE A 192 -4.46 -10.01 -9.73
CA PHE A 192 -5.78 -10.03 -10.33
C PHE A 192 -6.44 -11.43 -10.36
N PRO A 193 -5.71 -12.53 -10.70
CA PRO A 193 -6.30 -13.88 -10.65
C PRO A 193 -6.72 -14.36 -9.24
N LYS A 194 -6.30 -13.66 -8.20
CA LYS A 194 -6.68 -13.92 -6.81
C LYS A 194 -7.82 -13.02 -6.31
N MET A 195 -8.26 -12.08 -7.11
CA MET A 195 -9.35 -11.18 -6.80
C MET A 195 -10.70 -11.78 -7.22
N HIS A 196 -11.75 -11.38 -6.56
CA HIS A 196 -13.12 -11.77 -6.86
C HIS A 196 -13.97 -10.53 -7.25
N LYS A 197 -15.21 -10.72 -7.66
CA LYS A 197 -16.08 -9.65 -8.20
C LYS A 197 -16.33 -8.46 -7.26
N ASN A 198 -16.12 -8.64 -5.96
CA ASN A 198 -16.30 -7.58 -4.96
C ASN A 198 -14.95 -7.01 -4.46
N SER A 199 -13.84 -7.48 -5.01
CA SER A 199 -12.51 -6.96 -4.65
C SER A 199 -12.27 -5.59 -5.25
N VAL A 200 -11.39 -4.80 -4.60
CA VAL A 200 -10.92 -3.51 -5.10
C VAL A 200 -9.39 -3.56 -5.27
N PHE A 201 -8.93 -3.00 -6.40
CA PHE A 201 -7.51 -2.84 -6.73
C PHE A 201 -7.18 -1.35 -6.71
#